data_dee9d365124a2b0f4444023605743d0f
#
_entry.id   dee9d365124a2b0f4444023605743d0f
#
_cell.length_a   1.000
_cell.length_b   1.000
_cell.length_c   1.000
_cell.angle_alpha   90.00
_cell.angle_beta   90.00
_cell.angle_gamma   90.00
#
_symmetry.space_group_name_H-M   'P 1'
#
loop_
_entity.id
_entity.type
_entity.pdbx_description
1 polymer ?
#
loop_
_entity_poly.entity_id
_entity_poly.type
_entity_poly.pdbx_seq_one_letter_code
_entity_poly.pdbx_strand_id
1 'polypeptide(L)'
;VMPQAEEVDFALDLKDLRIDTFRSSGAGGQHINKTSSAIRVTHIPTGTVVECQNERSQFQNKDKALEILRSRLLAQKQKQQQDAINSERQGQVGTGDRSEKIRTYNFPQDRCTDHRIGLTVHNLDKIMDGNLDDVIDALATREQTEKLQKLNEQH
;
A
#
# COMPACT_ATOMS: atom_id res chain seq x y z
N VAL A 1 -6.26 -7.09 14.21
CA VAL A 1 -5.11 -7.91 13.79
C VAL A 1 -4.78 -7.54 12.36
N MET A 2 -3.53 -7.16 12.10
CA MET A 2 -3.04 -6.77 10.77
C MET A 2 -1.95 -7.75 10.34
N PRO A 3 -1.90 -8.16 9.07
CA PRO A 3 -0.77 -8.93 8.57
C PRO A 3 0.51 -8.08 8.62
N GLN A 4 1.66 -8.74 8.75
CA GLN A 4 2.95 -8.07 8.65
C GLN A 4 3.16 -7.61 7.20
N ALA A 5 3.53 -6.35 7.03
CA ALA A 5 3.84 -5.81 5.71
C ALA A 5 5.15 -6.41 5.17
N GLU A 6 5.12 -6.85 3.93
CA GLU A 6 6.33 -7.29 3.22
C GLU A 6 7.13 -6.07 2.75
N GLU A 7 8.45 -6.23 2.66
CA GLU A 7 9.30 -5.20 2.06
C GLU A 7 8.95 -5.01 0.60
N VAL A 8 8.87 -3.73 0.20
CA VAL A 8 8.64 -3.38 -1.19
C VAL A 8 9.96 -3.44 -1.94
N ASP A 9 10.09 -4.40 -2.85
CA ASP A 9 11.19 -4.45 -3.79
C ASP A 9 10.78 -3.82 -5.12
N PHE A 10 11.70 -3.08 -5.75
CA PHE A 10 11.45 -2.39 -7.00
C PHE A 10 12.65 -2.55 -7.95
N ALA A 11 12.42 -3.24 -9.06
CA ALA A 11 13.36 -3.34 -10.17
C ALA A 11 12.92 -2.41 -11.31
N LEU A 12 13.82 -1.53 -11.76
CA LEU A 12 13.57 -0.64 -12.89
C LEU A 12 13.86 -1.38 -14.20
N ASP A 13 12.83 -1.57 -15.05
CA ASP A 13 13.01 -2.13 -16.39
C ASP A 13 13.28 -1.00 -17.40
N LEU A 14 14.40 -1.10 -18.11
CA LEU A 14 14.80 -0.12 -19.11
C LEU A 14 13.84 -0.07 -20.31
N LYS A 15 13.07 -1.12 -20.56
CA LYS A 15 12.06 -1.16 -21.63
C LYS A 15 10.88 -0.24 -21.38
N ASP A 16 10.60 0.06 -20.12
CA ASP A 16 9.52 0.93 -19.69
C ASP A 16 9.94 2.41 -19.65
N LEU A 17 11.17 2.72 -20.08
CA LEU A 17 11.74 4.04 -20.04
C LEU A 17 11.84 4.65 -21.45
N ARG A 18 11.42 5.90 -21.54
CA ARG A 18 11.72 6.77 -22.67
C ARG A 18 12.77 7.80 -22.25
N ILE A 19 13.88 7.84 -22.97
CA ILE A 19 14.99 8.75 -22.70
C ILE A 19 15.08 9.74 -23.85
N ASP A 20 14.89 11.03 -23.56
CA ASP A 20 15.00 12.13 -24.50
C ASP A 20 16.15 13.05 -24.10
N THR A 21 16.90 13.51 -25.07
CA THR A 21 17.94 14.53 -24.88
C THR A 21 17.45 15.88 -25.35
N PHE A 22 17.73 16.92 -24.59
CA PHE A 22 17.37 18.27 -24.95
C PHE A 22 18.45 19.28 -24.58
N ARG A 23 18.33 20.49 -25.09
CA ARG A 23 19.23 21.58 -24.72
C ARG A 23 18.73 22.22 -23.44
N SER A 24 19.63 22.38 -22.47
CA SER A 24 19.31 23.12 -21.26
C SER A 24 19.04 24.60 -21.58
N SER A 25 17.91 25.13 -21.15
CA SER A 25 17.61 26.54 -21.22
C SER A 25 18.11 27.22 -19.95
N GLY A 26 19.20 28.01 -20.05
CA GLY A 26 19.73 28.75 -18.92
C GLY A 26 20.54 30.00 -19.40
N ALA A 27 20.53 31.05 -18.62
CA ALA A 27 21.28 32.28 -18.86
C ALA A 27 22.79 32.11 -18.62
N GLY A 28 23.40 31.14 -19.28
CA GLY A 28 24.82 30.84 -19.09
C GLY A 28 25.53 30.61 -20.40
N GLY A 29 26.65 31.24 -20.59
CA GLY A 29 27.60 31.36 -21.66
C GLY A 29 27.61 30.34 -22.82
N GLN A 30 28.43 30.62 -23.83
CA GLN A 30 28.50 29.89 -25.12
C GLN A 30 28.61 28.33 -25.04
N HIS A 31 29.00 27.76 -23.91
CA HIS A 31 29.15 26.30 -23.75
C HIS A 31 27.84 25.59 -23.50
N ILE A 32 26.87 26.21 -22.84
CA ILE A 32 25.57 25.61 -22.49
C ILE A 32 24.67 25.56 -23.73
N ASN A 33 24.81 26.46 -24.67
CA ASN A 33 23.98 26.50 -25.86
C ASN A 33 24.39 25.58 -27.00
N LYS A 34 25.58 24.95 -26.92
CA LYS A 34 26.12 24.08 -28.00
C LYS A 34 25.96 22.60 -27.77
N THR A 35 25.81 22.12 -26.54
CA THR A 35 25.73 20.68 -26.23
C THR A 35 24.38 20.31 -25.62
N SER A 36 23.71 19.34 -26.24
CA SER A 36 22.48 18.73 -25.71
C SER A 36 22.84 17.75 -24.58
N SER A 37 23.26 18.26 -23.42
CA SER A 37 23.65 17.41 -22.28
C SER A 37 22.49 17.11 -21.33
N ALA A 38 21.39 17.86 -21.41
CA ALA A 38 20.23 17.63 -20.58
C ALA A 38 19.46 16.38 -21.00
N ILE A 39 19.04 15.59 -20.02
CA ILE A 39 18.32 14.33 -20.19
C ILE A 39 16.96 14.41 -19.50
N ARG A 40 15.94 13.93 -20.22
CA ARG A 40 14.60 13.67 -19.68
C ARG A 40 14.33 12.18 -19.75
N VAL A 41 14.02 11.58 -18.63
CA VAL A 41 13.62 10.18 -18.53
C VAL A 41 12.16 10.12 -18.14
N THR A 42 11.35 9.42 -18.93
CA THR A 42 9.94 9.19 -18.68
C THR A 42 9.69 7.72 -18.42
N HIS A 43 9.10 7.41 -17.29
CA HIS A 43 8.61 6.05 -16.99
C HIS A 43 7.21 5.90 -17.57
N ILE A 44 7.08 5.13 -18.65
CA ILE A 44 5.84 5.03 -19.44
C ILE A 44 4.66 4.52 -18.60
N PRO A 45 4.78 3.43 -17.79
CA PRO A 45 3.65 2.90 -17.05
C PRO A 45 3.03 3.86 -16.01
N THR A 46 3.86 4.69 -15.35
CA THR A 46 3.40 5.62 -14.31
C THR A 46 3.30 7.06 -14.78
N GLY A 47 3.85 7.38 -15.95
CA GLY A 47 3.94 8.74 -16.46
C GLY A 47 4.90 9.65 -15.67
N THR A 48 5.74 9.09 -14.80
CA THR A 48 6.70 9.86 -14.01
C THR A 48 7.84 10.36 -14.89
N VAL A 49 8.10 11.66 -14.83
CA VAL A 49 9.15 12.33 -15.61
C VAL A 49 10.22 12.87 -14.69
N VAL A 50 11.48 12.64 -15.04
CA VAL A 50 12.67 13.17 -14.36
C VAL A 50 13.56 13.85 -15.38
N GLU A 51 13.95 15.09 -15.09
CA GLU A 51 14.90 15.87 -15.88
C GLU A 51 16.19 16.11 -15.10
N CYS A 52 17.31 15.94 -15.76
CA CYS A 52 18.62 16.22 -15.18
C CYS A 52 19.48 17.01 -16.18
N GLN A 53 19.98 18.16 -15.72
CA GLN A 53 20.82 19.07 -16.52
C GLN A 53 22.02 19.64 -15.75
N ASN A 54 22.28 19.09 -14.56
CA ASN A 54 23.25 19.67 -13.63
C ASN A 54 24.72 19.37 -14.03
N GLU A 55 24.93 18.30 -14.80
CA GLU A 55 26.25 17.88 -15.20
C GLU A 55 26.55 18.27 -16.65
N ARG A 56 27.83 18.39 -16.96
CA ARG A 56 28.29 18.67 -18.35
C ARG A 56 28.22 17.44 -19.24
N SER A 57 28.25 16.25 -18.67
CA SER A 57 28.20 14.96 -19.38
C SER A 57 26.79 14.44 -19.47
N GLN A 58 26.38 14.09 -20.68
CA GLN A 58 25.09 13.45 -20.94
C GLN A 58 24.95 12.12 -20.21
N PHE A 59 26.02 11.33 -20.09
CA PHE A 59 26.03 10.05 -19.36
C PHE A 59 25.77 10.25 -17.87
N GLN A 60 26.44 11.22 -17.24
CA GLN A 60 26.24 11.51 -15.83
C GLN A 60 24.83 12.02 -15.54
N ASN A 61 24.26 12.84 -16.41
CA ASN A 61 22.87 13.29 -16.32
C ASN A 61 21.90 12.11 -16.45
N LYS A 62 22.17 11.17 -17.35
CA LYS A 62 21.38 9.95 -17.51
C LYS A 62 21.41 9.09 -16.24
N ASP A 63 22.58 8.82 -15.69
CA ASP A 63 22.73 8.00 -14.50
C ASP A 63 22.02 8.62 -13.31
N LYS A 64 22.18 9.93 -13.09
CA LYS A 64 21.47 10.67 -12.04
C LYS A 64 19.96 10.68 -12.24
N ALA A 65 19.49 10.86 -13.47
CA ALA A 65 18.06 10.84 -13.78
C ALA A 65 17.45 9.46 -13.49
N LEU A 66 18.17 8.38 -13.81
CA LEU A 66 17.72 7.01 -13.49
C LEU A 66 17.69 6.75 -11.98
N GLU A 67 18.69 7.22 -11.24
CA GLU A 67 18.74 7.09 -9.79
C GLU A 67 17.57 7.84 -9.12
N ILE A 68 17.32 9.08 -9.53
CA ILE A 68 16.20 9.89 -9.03
C ILE A 68 14.87 9.22 -9.38
N LEU A 69 14.72 8.71 -10.60
CA LEU A 69 13.51 8.02 -11.03
C LEU A 69 13.25 6.77 -10.19
N ARG A 70 14.29 5.94 -9.97
CA ARG A 70 14.20 4.76 -9.11
C ARG A 70 13.73 5.13 -7.71
N SER A 71 14.34 6.14 -7.11
CA SER A 71 13.97 6.62 -5.77
C SER A 71 12.53 7.10 -5.71
N ARG A 72 12.06 7.85 -6.72
CA ARG A 72 10.67 8.32 -6.78
C ARG A 72 9.66 7.19 -6.93
N LEU A 73 9.93 6.23 -7.81
CA LEU A 73 9.06 5.08 -8.04
C LEU A 73 9.01 4.16 -6.82
N LEU A 74 10.15 3.94 -6.16
CA LEU A 74 10.20 3.20 -4.90
C LEU A 74 9.37 3.89 -3.80
N ALA A 75 9.54 5.19 -3.63
CA ALA A 75 8.78 5.98 -2.66
C ALA A 75 7.28 5.95 -2.96
N GLN A 76 6.88 6.03 -4.24
CA GLN A 76 5.48 5.93 -4.65
C GLN A 76 4.90 4.55 -4.32
N LYS A 77 5.63 3.48 -4.60
CA LYS A 77 5.20 2.11 -4.29
C LYS A 77 5.07 1.87 -2.79
N GLN A 78 6.04 2.36 -2.00
CA GLN A 78 5.99 2.32 -0.53
C GLN A 78 4.78 3.09 0.01
N LYS A 79 4.51 4.27 -0.55
CA LYS A 79 3.35 5.07 -0.17
C LYS A 79 2.04 4.35 -0.48
N GLN A 80 1.90 3.75 -1.64
CA GLN A 80 0.71 2.96 -2.00
C GLN A 80 0.49 1.81 -1.03
N GLN A 81 1.54 1.07 -0.68
CA GLN A 81 1.47 0.00 0.32
C GLN A 81 1.05 0.54 1.70
N GLN A 82 1.67 1.64 2.13
CA GLN A 82 1.35 2.27 3.41
C GLN A 82 -0.09 2.79 3.45
N ASP A 83 -0.57 3.40 2.36
CA ASP A 83 -1.95 3.90 2.25
C ASP A 83 -2.95 2.74 2.30
N ALA A 84 -2.65 1.60 1.64
CA ALA A 84 -3.46 0.39 1.72
C ALA A 84 -3.54 -0.16 3.15
N ILE A 85 -2.40 -0.27 3.85
CA ILE A 85 -2.33 -0.72 5.24
C ILE A 85 -3.08 0.26 6.16
N ASN A 86 -2.91 1.56 5.96
CA ASN A 86 -3.59 2.58 6.76
C ASN A 86 -5.11 2.54 6.56
N SER A 87 -5.58 2.37 5.31
CA SER A 87 -7.00 2.23 5.00
C SER A 87 -7.62 1.02 5.69
N GLU A 88 -6.93 -0.13 5.64
CA GLU A 88 -7.39 -1.34 6.33
C GLU A 88 -7.39 -1.14 7.85
N ARG A 89 -6.35 -0.51 8.41
CA ARG A 89 -6.28 -0.18 9.83
C ARG A 89 -7.41 0.75 10.26
N GLN A 90 -7.70 1.79 9.48
CA GLN A 90 -8.80 2.72 9.78
C GLN A 90 -10.16 2.01 9.78
N GLY A 91 -10.36 1.03 8.90
CA GLY A 91 -11.58 0.21 8.89
C GLY A 91 -11.75 -0.66 10.14
N GLN A 92 -10.65 -0.98 10.84
CA GLN A 92 -10.66 -1.78 12.07
C GLN A 92 -10.72 -0.93 13.34
N VAL A 93 -10.36 0.36 13.27
CA VAL A 93 -10.39 1.28 14.42
C VAL A 93 -11.78 1.86 14.55
N GLY A 94 -12.43 1.57 15.67
CA GLY A 94 -13.72 2.16 16.02
C GLY A 94 -13.59 3.52 16.71
N THR A 95 -14.72 4.10 17.07
CA THR A 95 -14.80 5.39 17.79
C THR A 95 -14.49 5.28 19.28
N GLY A 96 -14.39 4.05 19.80
CA GLY A 96 -14.27 3.77 21.24
C GLY A 96 -15.60 3.87 22.01
N ASP A 97 -16.70 4.01 21.31
CA ASP A 97 -18.03 4.02 21.91
C ASP A 97 -18.40 2.61 22.42
N ARG A 98 -19.09 2.56 23.56
CA ARG A 98 -19.58 1.31 24.14
C ARG A 98 -20.52 0.53 23.22
N SER A 99 -21.19 1.20 22.29
CA SER A 99 -22.03 0.58 21.27
C SER A 99 -21.25 -0.32 20.29
N GLU A 100 -19.95 -0.08 20.14
CA GLU A 100 -19.04 -0.83 19.25
C GLU A 100 -18.41 -2.06 19.90
N LYS A 101 -18.96 -2.53 21.02
CA LYS A 101 -18.48 -3.75 21.68
C LYS A 101 -18.45 -4.92 20.70
N ILE A 102 -17.32 -5.64 20.66
CA ILE A 102 -17.13 -6.80 19.79
C ILE A 102 -17.66 -8.07 20.46
N ARG A 103 -17.27 -8.30 21.69
CA ARG A 103 -17.65 -9.50 22.45
C ARG A 103 -18.07 -9.16 23.88
N THR A 104 -18.95 -9.99 24.42
CA THR A 104 -19.30 -9.98 25.83
C THR A 104 -19.03 -11.37 26.42
N TYR A 105 -18.23 -11.38 27.49
CA TYR A 105 -17.95 -12.58 28.29
C TYR A 105 -18.79 -12.49 29.56
N ASN A 106 -19.72 -13.41 29.73
CA ASN A 106 -20.61 -13.45 30.90
C ASN A 106 -20.33 -14.71 31.72
N PHE A 107 -19.53 -14.59 32.77
CA PHE A 107 -19.13 -15.71 33.62
C PHE A 107 -20.29 -16.32 34.39
N PRO A 108 -21.21 -15.55 34.98
CA PRO A 108 -22.37 -16.12 35.69
C PRO A 108 -23.29 -16.97 34.82
N GLN A 109 -23.38 -16.66 33.52
CA GLN A 109 -24.21 -17.37 32.56
C GLN A 109 -23.41 -18.34 31.68
N ASP A 110 -22.12 -18.48 31.93
CA ASP A 110 -21.20 -19.36 31.16
C ASP A 110 -21.34 -19.18 29.63
N ARG A 111 -21.35 -17.93 29.16
CA ARG A 111 -21.53 -17.60 27.75
C ARG A 111 -20.56 -16.54 27.24
N CYS A 112 -20.19 -16.69 25.99
CA CYS A 112 -19.49 -15.67 25.19
C CYS A 112 -20.38 -15.30 24.00
N THR A 113 -20.68 -14.03 23.85
CA THR A 113 -21.47 -13.50 22.72
C THR A 113 -20.58 -12.64 21.84
N ASP A 114 -20.45 -12.98 20.56
CA ASP A 114 -19.83 -12.11 19.55
C ASP A 114 -20.91 -11.28 18.87
N HIS A 115 -20.88 -9.98 19.12
CA HIS A 115 -21.91 -9.05 18.63
C HIS A 115 -21.79 -8.76 17.13
N ARG A 116 -20.64 -9.03 16.51
CA ARG A 116 -20.46 -8.85 15.06
C ARG A 116 -21.32 -9.80 14.24
N ILE A 117 -21.51 -11.02 14.72
CA ILE A 117 -22.24 -12.09 14.04
C ILE A 117 -23.45 -12.58 14.81
N GLY A 118 -23.71 -12.04 16.01
CA GLY A 118 -24.79 -12.49 16.88
C GLY A 118 -24.63 -13.93 17.40
N LEU A 119 -23.42 -14.45 17.43
CA LEU A 119 -23.11 -15.80 17.91
C LEU A 119 -22.98 -15.83 19.41
N THR A 120 -23.68 -16.75 20.06
CA THR A 120 -23.53 -17.05 21.51
C THR A 120 -22.99 -18.46 21.65
N VAL A 121 -21.88 -18.60 22.35
CA VAL A 121 -21.23 -19.89 22.66
C VAL A 121 -21.21 -20.08 24.18
N HIS A 122 -21.58 -21.26 24.62
CA HIS A 122 -21.48 -21.69 26.01
C HIS A 122 -20.15 -22.41 26.27
N ASN A 123 -19.83 -22.70 27.53
CA ASN A 123 -18.55 -23.24 27.99
C ASN A 123 -17.40 -22.22 27.88
N LEU A 124 -17.56 -21.14 28.63
CA LEU A 124 -16.59 -20.03 28.65
C LEU A 124 -15.17 -20.48 29.05
N ASP A 125 -15.06 -21.47 29.95
CA ASP A 125 -13.75 -22.03 30.37
C ASP A 125 -12.98 -22.62 29.20
N LYS A 126 -13.64 -23.36 28.30
CA LYS A 126 -12.99 -23.91 27.10
C LYS A 126 -12.53 -22.81 26.13
N ILE A 127 -13.29 -21.74 26.02
CA ILE A 127 -12.93 -20.58 25.20
C ILE A 127 -11.67 -19.91 25.77
N MET A 128 -11.61 -19.74 27.11
CA MET A 128 -10.45 -19.15 27.78
C MET A 128 -9.21 -20.05 27.71
N ASP A 129 -9.39 -21.37 27.62
CA ASP A 129 -8.32 -22.36 27.41
C ASP A 129 -7.83 -22.42 25.94
N GLY A 130 -8.45 -21.65 25.04
CA GLY A 130 -8.02 -21.51 23.65
C GLY A 130 -8.87 -22.23 22.61
N ASN A 131 -10.00 -22.84 23.00
CA ASN A 131 -10.94 -23.45 22.05
C ASN A 131 -11.81 -22.38 21.40
N LEU A 132 -11.29 -21.75 20.35
CA LEU A 132 -11.91 -20.64 19.60
C LEU A 132 -12.49 -21.06 18.26
N ASP A 133 -12.42 -22.35 17.90
CA ASP A 133 -12.72 -22.82 16.55
C ASP A 133 -14.13 -22.44 16.10
N ASP A 134 -15.15 -22.61 16.93
CA ASP A 134 -16.53 -22.29 16.58
C ASP A 134 -16.71 -20.78 16.26
N VAL A 135 -16.01 -19.92 16.98
CA VAL A 135 -16.08 -18.46 16.78
C VAL A 135 -15.31 -18.06 15.52
N ILE A 136 -14.14 -18.65 15.32
CA ILE A 136 -13.29 -18.38 14.14
C ILE A 136 -13.99 -18.85 12.87
N ASP A 137 -14.56 -20.04 12.84
CA ASP A 137 -15.26 -20.60 11.69
C ASP A 137 -16.50 -19.75 11.32
N ALA A 138 -17.26 -19.32 12.31
CA ALA A 138 -18.44 -18.48 12.08
C ALA A 138 -18.04 -17.09 11.52
N LEU A 139 -16.97 -16.49 12.03
CA LEU A 139 -16.45 -15.22 11.54
C LEU A 139 -15.90 -15.35 10.11
N ALA A 140 -15.15 -16.41 9.84
CA ALA A 140 -14.59 -16.67 8.51
C ALA A 140 -15.70 -16.88 7.47
N THR A 141 -16.74 -17.66 7.82
CA THR A 141 -17.90 -17.89 6.95
C THR A 141 -18.61 -16.56 6.63
N ARG A 142 -18.81 -15.72 7.62
CA ARG A 142 -19.43 -14.40 7.41
C ARG A 142 -18.59 -13.51 6.50
N GLU A 143 -17.30 -13.42 6.74
CA GLU A 143 -16.40 -12.62 5.91
C GLU A 143 -16.42 -13.08 4.44
N GLN A 144 -16.41 -14.39 4.21
CA GLN A 144 -16.54 -14.96 2.86
C GLN A 144 -17.88 -14.59 2.20
N THR A 145 -18.98 -14.67 2.96
CA THR A 145 -20.30 -14.30 2.46
C THR A 145 -20.38 -12.81 2.09
N GLU A 146 -19.83 -11.94 2.93
CA GLU A 146 -19.80 -10.49 2.66
C GLU A 146 -18.93 -10.16 1.43
N LYS A 147 -17.79 -10.85 1.26
CA LYS A 147 -16.94 -10.69 0.07
C LYS A 147 -17.66 -11.12 -1.21
N LEU A 148 -18.39 -12.24 -1.17
CA LEU A 148 -19.17 -12.72 -2.31
C LEU A 148 -20.34 -11.77 -2.66
N GLN A 149 -21.03 -11.23 -1.67
CA GLN A 149 -22.08 -10.25 -1.88
C GLN A 149 -21.55 -8.99 -2.57
N LYS A 150 -20.42 -8.45 -2.10
CA LYS A 150 -19.78 -7.28 -2.73
C LYS A 150 -19.36 -7.54 -4.17
N LEU A 151 -18.90 -8.75 -4.50
CA LEU A 151 -18.58 -9.12 -5.88
C LEU A 151 -19.81 -9.18 -6.76
N ASN A 152 -20.94 -9.67 -6.24
CA ASN A 152 -22.19 -9.74 -6.99
C ASN A 152 -22.85 -8.37 -7.20
N GLU A 153 -22.60 -7.40 -6.33
CA GLU A 153 -23.11 -6.02 -6.47
C GLU A 153 -22.32 -5.19 -7.49
N GLN A 154 -21.12 -5.64 -7.88
CA GLN A 154 -20.24 -4.98 -8.86
C GLN A 154 -20.47 -5.46 -10.30
N HIS A 155 -21.37 -6.41 -10.52
CA HIS A 155 -21.83 -6.91 -11.82
C HIS A 155 -23.29 -6.55 -12.06
#